data_1c3f9d6db16a5b1e9b130ff583463cf0
#
_entry.id   1c3f9d6db16a5b1e9b130ff583463cf0
#
_cell.length_a   1.000
_cell.length_b   1.000
_cell.length_c   1.000
_cell.angle_alpha   90.00
_cell.angle_beta   90.00
_cell.angle_gamma   90.00
#
_symmetry.space_group_name_H-M   'P 1'
#
loop_
_entity.id
_entity.type
_entity.pdbx_description
1 polymer ?
#
loop_
_entity_poly.entity_id
_entity_poly.type
_entity_poly.pdbx_seq_one_letter_code
_entity_poly.pdbx_strand_id
1 'polypeptide(L)'
;ITLVQAYDPSLYAPYGFEMIYKRSEYVLTRMDVKRITNFGCAYEPTPIDMLKVYSAFIRRFNGFYARDLNDFEVLRKEIIARGGKVVAYYNGKNQIMGYATMFKQGAYLKIEECVYLDSMSLIKLLNAALQERATVILNVSQAENLSVLFPNAGVKIIGSTMARLNNPQLFSRLFRTPVHTIQDAYALSAKPLNLNETM
;
A
#
# COMPACT_ATOMS: atom_id res chain seq x y z
N ILE A 1 0.29 -9.49 -20.26
CA ILE A 1 -0.43 -8.37 -19.63
C ILE A 1 0.48 -7.15 -19.66
N THR A 2 -0.09 -5.97 -19.98
CA THR A 2 0.57 -4.68 -19.85
C THR A 2 -0.11 -3.91 -18.73
N LEU A 3 0.69 -3.30 -17.85
CA LEU A 3 0.24 -2.46 -16.74
C LEU A 3 0.55 -0.99 -17.04
N VAL A 4 -0.29 -0.09 -16.57
CA VAL A 4 -0.05 1.35 -16.60
C VAL A 4 -0.62 2.01 -15.34
N GLN A 5 0.15 2.92 -14.75
CA GLN A 5 -0.38 3.85 -13.74
C GLN A 5 -0.91 5.08 -14.47
N ALA A 6 -2.21 5.08 -14.69
CA ALA A 6 -2.85 6.10 -15.52
C ALA A 6 -3.10 7.38 -14.73
N TYR A 7 -2.52 8.49 -15.18
CA TYR A 7 -2.89 9.81 -14.68
C TYR A 7 -4.36 10.13 -15.04
N ASP A 8 -4.72 9.86 -16.30
CA ASP A 8 -6.11 9.95 -16.78
C ASP A 8 -6.51 8.63 -17.43
N PRO A 9 -7.37 7.83 -16.79
CA PRO A 9 -7.83 6.55 -17.32
C PRO A 9 -8.50 6.64 -18.68
N SER A 10 -9.14 7.77 -19.02
CA SER A 10 -9.85 7.96 -20.28
C SER A 10 -8.93 7.88 -21.51
N LEU A 11 -7.65 8.21 -21.34
CA LEU A 11 -6.65 8.13 -22.41
C LEU A 11 -6.28 6.68 -22.77
N TYR A 12 -6.44 5.75 -21.85
CA TYR A 12 -6.03 4.34 -22.00
C TYR A 12 -7.19 3.39 -22.29
N ALA A 13 -8.41 3.75 -21.86
CA ALA A 13 -9.60 2.93 -22.08
C ALA A 13 -9.86 2.59 -23.56
N PRO A 14 -9.69 3.52 -24.55
CA PRO A 14 -9.88 3.19 -25.96
C PRO A 14 -8.92 2.12 -26.50
N TYR A 15 -7.77 1.92 -25.82
CA TYR A 15 -6.77 0.91 -26.17
C TYR A 15 -6.97 -0.43 -25.44
N GLY A 16 -8.14 -0.63 -24.80
CA GLY A 16 -8.49 -1.86 -24.10
C GLY A 16 -7.84 -2.03 -22.72
N PHE A 17 -7.41 -0.93 -22.10
CA PHE A 17 -7.00 -0.94 -20.70
C PHE A 17 -8.22 -0.79 -19.80
N GLU A 18 -8.27 -1.60 -18.76
CA GLU A 18 -9.32 -1.55 -17.73
C GLU A 18 -8.70 -1.32 -16.34
N MET A 19 -9.45 -0.68 -15.45
CA MET A 19 -9.02 -0.43 -14.08
C MET A 19 -9.03 -1.73 -13.28
N ILE A 20 -7.85 -2.17 -12.81
CA ILE A 20 -7.68 -3.41 -12.06
C ILE A 20 -7.33 -3.20 -10.60
N TYR A 21 -6.79 -2.04 -10.26
CA TYR A 21 -6.38 -1.75 -8.89
C TYR A 21 -6.75 -0.34 -8.47
N LYS A 22 -7.37 -0.23 -7.30
CA LYS A 22 -7.76 1.02 -6.68
C LYS A 22 -7.19 1.12 -5.27
N ARG A 23 -7.00 2.35 -4.80
CA ARG A 23 -6.56 2.68 -3.45
C ARG A 23 -7.69 3.35 -2.69
N SER A 24 -7.71 3.12 -1.38
CA SER A 24 -8.48 3.91 -0.44
C SER A 24 -7.56 4.94 0.20
N GLU A 25 -7.89 6.21 0.04
CA GLU A 25 -7.22 7.32 0.71
C GLU A 25 -8.08 7.73 1.91
N TYR A 26 -7.57 7.50 3.11
CA TYR A 26 -8.21 7.87 4.37
C TYR A 26 -7.62 9.19 4.88
N VAL A 27 -8.48 10.14 5.20
CA VAL A 27 -8.11 11.37 5.89
C VAL A 27 -8.36 11.16 7.38
N LEU A 28 -7.29 11.07 8.16
CA LEU A 28 -7.32 10.71 9.57
C LEU A 28 -6.82 11.86 10.44
N THR A 29 -7.52 12.05 11.56
CA THR A 29 -7.19 13.02 12.60
C THR A 29 -7.06 12.33 13.97
N ARG A 30 -6.75 13.10 15.01
CA ARG A 30 -6.78 12.59 16.39
C ARG A 30 -8.15 12.11 16.85
N MET A 31 -9.22 12.52 16.19
CA MET A 31 -10.59 12.08 16.50
C MET A 31 -10.88 10.68 15.99
N ASP A 32 -10.20 10.27 14.91
CA ASP A 32 -10.44 9.01 14.22
C ASP A 32 -9.60 7.86 14.78
N VAL A 33 -8.40 8.18 15.29
CA VAL A 33 -7.42 7.17 15.71
C VAL A 33 -7.35 7.04 17.22
N LYS A 34 -7.57 5.84 17.74
CA LYS A 34 -7.45 5.54 19.17
C LYS A 34 -6.09 6.02 19.68
N ARG A 35 -6.10 6.88 20.69
CA ARG A 35 -4.87 7.42 21.30
C ARG A 35 -4.17 6.36 22.13
N ILE A 36 -2.93 6.04 21.76
CA ILE A 36 -2.04 5.14 22.49
C ILE A 36 -0.62 5.70 22.51
N THR A 37 0.24 5.15 23.37
CA THR A 37 1.64 5.57 23.46
C THR A 37 2.42 5.15 22.22
N ASN A 38 3.48 5.89 21.88
CA ASN A 38 4.42 5.55 20.79
C ASN A 38 5.50 4.56 21.22
N PHE A 39 5.38 3.97 22.39
CA PHE A 39 6.36 2.98 22.85
C PHE A 39 6.50 1.87 21.79
N GLY A 40 7.75 1.55 21.42
CA GLY A 40 8.09 0.61 20.38
C GLY A 40 8.16 1.20 18.96
N CYS A 41 7.81 2.48 18.76
CA CYS A 41 8.03 3.13 17.47
C CYS A 41 9.47 3.67 17.39
N ALA A 42 10.13 3.41 16.26
CA ALA A 42 11.47 3.89 15.94
C ALA A 42 11.52 4.42 14.51
N TYR A 43 12.36 5.40 14.25
CA TYR A 43 12.59 5.96 12.92
C TYR A 43 13.74 5.22 12.23
N GLU A 44 13.73 5.23 10.92
CA GLU A 44 14.77 4.68 10.04
C GLU A 44 15.08 3.20 10.34
N PRO A 45 14.10 2.30 10.23
CA PRO A 45 14.32 0.86 10.38
C PRO A 45 15.35 0.35 9.38
N THR A 46 15.99 -0.77 9.68
CA THR A 46 16.92 -1.40 8.75
C THR A 46 16.20 -1.97 7.53
N PRO A 47 16.84 -2.03 6.33
CA PRO A 47 16.26 -2.70 5.16
C PRO A 47 15.85 -4.15 5.44
N ILE A 48 16.61 -4.88 6.25
CA ILE A 48 16.30 -6.25 6.66
C ILE A 48 14.99 -6.31 7.45
N ASP A 49 14.76 -5.38 8.37
CA ASP A 49 13.51 -5.34 9.15
C ASP A 49 12.33 -5.02 8.24
N MET A 50 12.49 -4.05 7.33
CA MET A 50 11.45 -3.72 6.35
C MET A 50 11.12 -4.93 5.48
N LEU A 51 12.12 -5.63 4.94
CA LEU A 51 11.93 -6.84 4.14
C LEU A 51 11.19 -7.94 4.92
N LYS A 52 11.54 -8.17 6.20
CA LYS A 52 10.88 -9.18 7.05
C LYS A 52 9.39 -8.92 7.19
N VAL A 53 9.01 -7.70 7.57
CA VAL A 53 7.59 -7.39 7.79
C VAL A 53 6.83 -7.31 6.46
N TYR A 54 7.45 -6.78 5.40
CA TYR A 54 6.88 -6.77 4.06
C TYR A 54 6.59 -8.17 3.55
N SER A 55 7.55 -9.10 3.66
CA SER A 55 7.38 -10.50 3.24
C SER A 55 6.24 -11.22 3.98
N ALA A 56 5.98 -10.85 5.23
CA ALA A 56 4.83 -11.37 5.98
C ALA A 56 3.51 -10.71 5.53
N PHE A 57 3.52 -9.40 5.29
CA PHE A 57 2.37 -8.62 4.88
C PHE A 57 1.83 -9.04 3.51
N ILE A 58 2.70 -9.20 2.50
CA ILE A 58 2.30 -9.51 1.12
C ILE A 58 1.66 -10.89 0.96
N ARG A 59 1.81 -11.80 1.94
CA ARG A 59 1.15 -13.12 1.92
C ARG A 59 -0.38 -13.03 1.88
N ARG A 60 -0.94 -11.88 2.24
CA ARG A 60 -2.39 -11.60 2.18
C ARG A 60 -2.88 -11.29 0.76
N PHE A 61 -1.96 -11.03 -0.15
CA PHE A 61 -2.24 -10.50 -1.49
C PHE A 61 -1.68 -11.39 -2.59
N ASN A 62 -2.20 -11.19 -3.80
CA ASN A 62 -1.58 -11.59 -5.06
C ASN A 62 -1.29 -10.32 -5.89
N GLY A 63 -0.40 -10.43 -6.89
CA GLY A 63 -0.06 -9.26 -7.71
C GLY A 63 0.54 -8.12 -6.89
N PHE A 64 1.60 -8.41 -6.16
CA PHE A 64 2.44 -7.46 -5.45
C PHE A 64 3.83 -7.41 -6.09
N TYR A 65 4.58 -6.37 -5.82
CA TYR A 65 6.00 -6.32 -6.18
C TYR A 65 6.81 -7.21 -5.26
N ALA A 66 7.54 -8.17 -5.84
CA ALA A 66 8.50 -8.96 -5.10
C ALA A 66 9.74 -8.10 -4.88
N ARG A 67 10.00 -7.72 -3.65
CA ARG A 67 11.15 -6.89 -3.26
C ARG A 67 12.21 -7.73 -2.57
N ASP A 68 13.47 -7.43 -2.85
CA ASP A 68 14.64 -7.96 -2.16
C ASP A 68 15.25 -6.91 -1.21
N LEU A 69 16.41 -7.23 -0.64
CA LEU A 69 17.11 -6.33 0.28
C LEU A 69 17.58 -5.04 -0.41
N ASN A 70 18.08 -5.16 -1.64
CA ASN A 70 18.56 -4.03 -2.41
C ASN A 70 17.44 -3.05 -2.74
N ASP A 71 16.24 -3.55 -3.04
CA ASP A 71 15.06 -2.72 -3.29
C ASP A 71 14.72 -1.86 -2.05
N PHE A 72 14.84 -2.41 -0.84
CA PHE A 72 14.62 -1.64 0.39
C PHE A 72 15.75 -0.66 0.69
N GLU A 73 16.99 -0.95 0.30
CA GLU A 73 18.09 0.03 0.40
C GLU A 73 17.85 1.21 -0.54
N VAL A 74 17.43 0.95 -1.78
CA VAL A 74 17.09 1.98 -2.77
C VAL A 74 15.89 2.79 -2.29
N LEU A 75 14.79 2.13 -1.89
CA LEU A 75 13.58 2.76 -1.39
C LEU A 75 13.86 3.73 -0.24
N ARG A 76 14.69 3.34 0.73
CA ARG A 76 15.06 4.23 1.84
C ARG A 76 15.81 5.47 1.36
N LYS A 77 16.77 5.32 0.45
CA LYS A 77 17.51 6.46 -0.14
C LYS A 77 16.56 7.41 -0.88
N GLU A 78 15.62 6.88 -1.64
CA GLU A 78 14.61 7.68 -2.36
C GLU A 78 13.69 8.43 -1.40
N ILE A 79 13.20 7.78 -0.33
CA ILE A 79 12.36 8.42 0.68
C ILE A 79 13.10 9.59 1.31
N ILE A 80 14.36 9.39 1.72
CA ILE A 80 15.19 10.45 2.33
C ILE A 80 15.46 11.58 1.33
N ALA A 81 15.80 11.25 0.08
CA ALA A 81 16.05 12.24 -0.97
C ALA A 81 14.83 13.11 -1.27
N ARG A 82 13.62 12.56 -1.13
CA ARG A 82 12.34 13.28 -1.25
C ARG A 82 11.94 14.03 0.03
N GLY A 83 12.79 14.06 1.07
CA GLY A 83 12.50 14.68 2.38
C GLY A 83 11.52 13.92 3.24
N GLY A 84 11.27 12.64 2.92
CA GLY A 84 10.44 11.74 3.71
C GLY A 84 11.22 11.04 4.82
N LYS A 85 10.50 10.24 5.60
CA LYS A 85 11.05 9.36 6.65
C LYS A 85 10.29 8.05 6.69
N VAL A 86 10.92 7.05 7.30
CA VAL A 86 10.29 5.76 7.62
C VAL A 86 10.15 5.64 9.14
N VAL A 87 8.95 5.35 9.62
CA VAL A 87 8.72 4.94 11.01
C VAL A 87 8.38 3.46 11.03
N ALA A 88 8.92 2.72 11.99
CA ALA A 88 8.58 1.33 12.24
C ALA A 88 8.03 1.14 13.66
N TYR A 89 7.23 0.10 13.84
CA TYR A 89 6.79 -0.36 15.15
C TYR A 89 7.37 -1.73 15.45
N TYR A 90 7.97 -1.87 16.63
CA TYR A 90 8.50 -3.10 17.20
C TYR A 90 7.69 -3.50 18.43
N ASN A 91 7.35 -4.78 18.53
CA ASN A 91 6.63 -5.32 19.69
C ASN A 91 7.56 -5.47 20.93
N GLY A 92 7.00 -5.92 22.06
CA GLY A 92 7.76 -6.15 23.30
C GLY A 92 8.88 -7.20 23.23
N LYS A 93 8.93 -7.96 22.12
CA LYS A 93 10.00 -8.92 21.81
C LYS A 93 11.02 -8.36 20.81
N ASN A 94 11.00 -7.08 20.56
CA ASN A 94 11.84 -6.38 19.55
C ASN A 94 11.68 -6.94 18.14
N GLN A 95 10.51 -7.44 17.78
CA GLN A 95 10.18 -7.89 16.44
C GLN A 95 9.44 -6.77 15.70
N ILE A 96 9.84 -6.48 14.48
CA ILE A 96 9.16 -5.51 13.63
C ILE A 96 7.76 -6.00 13.29
N MET A 97 6.75 -5.16 13.50
CA MET A 97 5.33 -5.45 13.29
C MET A 97 4.70 -4.59 12.19
N GLY A 98 5.40 -3.55 11.75
CA GLY A 98 4.97 -2.69 10.65
C GLY A 98 5.92 -1.52 10.44
N TYR A 99 5.79 -0.88 9.27
CA TYR A 99 6.43 0.40 8.96
C TYR A 99 5.51 1.28 8.12
N ALA A 100 5.76 2.58 8.12
CA ALA A 100 5.09 3.55 7.28
C ALA A 100 6.09 4.55 6.70
N THR A 101 5.96 4.85 5.41
CA THR A 101 6.71 5.91 4.73
C THR A 101 5.93 7.21 4.83
N MET A 102 6.56 8.27 5.32
CA MET A 102 5.89 9.52 5.68
C MET A 102 6.51 10.71 4.97
N PHE A 103 5.65 11.53 4.35
CA PHE A 103 6.04 12.75 3.65
C PHE A 103 5.23 13.94 4.16
N LYS A 104 5.90 15.03 4.50
CA LYS A 104 5.23 16.28 4.85
C LYS A 104 4.72 16.99 3.60
N GLN A 105 3.42 17.29 3.55
CA GLN A 105 2.78 18.01 2.45
C GLN A 105 1.94 19.15 3.02
N GLY A 106 2.56 20.33 3.18
CA GLY A 106 1.89 21.47 3.79
C GLY A 106 1.39 21.19 5.20
N ALA A 107 0.07 21.27 5.40
CA ALA A 107 -0.58 21.10 6.71
C ALA A 107 -0.77 19.64 7.13
N TYR A 108 -0.60 18.67 6.25
CA TYR A 108 -0.82 17.25 6.52
C TYR A 108 0.44 16.40 6.33
N LEU A 109 0.39 15.19 6.83
CA LEU A 109 1.39 14.15 6.62
C LEU A 109 0.79 13.07 5.70
N LYS A 110 1.46 12.76 4.60
CA LYS A 110 1.05 11.70 3.70
C LYS A 110 1.82 10.42 4.01
N ILE A 111 1.11 9.33 4.22
CA ILE A 111 1.64 7.97 4.27
C ILE A 111 1.40 7.34 2.90
N GLU A 112 2.47 7.16 2.13
CA GLU A 112 2.39 6.58 0.78
C GLU A 112 2.37 5.05 0.82
N GLU A 113 3.13 4.45 1.73
CA GLU A 113 3.11 3.02 1.99
C GLU A 113 2.98 2.76 3.49
N CYS A 114 2.07 1.88 3.86
CA CYS A 114 1.87 1.41 5.22
C CYS A 114 1.77 -0.12 5.24
N VAL A 115 2.76 -0.75 5.84
CA VAL A 115 2.87 -2.20 5.99
C VAL A 115 2.68 -2.54 7.45
N TYR A 116 1.73 -3.42 7.78
CA TYR A 116 1.42 -3.78 9.15
C TYR A 116 0.87 -5.21 9.25
N LEU A 117 1.18 -5.89 10.34
CA LEU A 117 0.75 -7.28 10.53
C LEU A 117 -0.58 -7.40 11.29
N ASP A 118 -0.93 -6.39 12.07
CA ASP A 118 -2.18 -6.34 12.85
C ASP A 118 -2.68 -4.89 13.04
N SER A 119 -3.91 -4.76 13.54
CA SER A 119 -4.54 -3.47 13.77
C SER A 119 -3.81 -2.63 14.83
N MET A 120 -3.17 -3.26 15.83
CA MET A 120 -2.40 -2.54 16.83
C MET A 120 -1.18 -1.87 16.21
N SER A 121 -0.48 -2.57 15.34
CA SER A 121 0.68 -2.05 14.58
C SER A 121 0.28 -0.85 13.74
N LEU A 122 -0.85 -0.93 13.01
CA LEU A 122 -1.38 0.20 12.26
C LEU A 122 -1.68 1.41 13.17
N ILE A 123 -2.39 1.19 14.29
CA ILE A 123 -2.71 2.27 15.24
C ILE A 123 -1.44 2.90 15.82
N LYS A 124 -0.39 2.11 16.10
CA LYS A 124 0.92 2.60 16.58
C LYS A 124 1.58 3.53 15.55
N LEU A 125 1.66 3.09 14.31
CA LEU A 125 2.23 3.87 13.21
C LEU A 125 1.45 5.17 12.98
N LEU A 126 0.12 5.12 12.99
CA LEU A 126 -0.72 6.30 12.85
C LEU A 126 -0.58 7.27 14.04
N ASN A 127 -0.43 6.77 15.27
CA ASN A 127 -0.16 7.64 16.42
C ASN A 127 1.19 8.35 16.29
N ALA A 128 2.23 7.68 15.78
CA ALA A 128 3.52 8.30 15.50
C ALA A 128 3.37 9.41 14.43
N ALA A 129 2.67 9.13 13.34
CA ALA A 129 2.40 10.10 12.27
C ALA A 129 1.60 11.33 12.78
N LEU A 130 0.55 11.10 13.57
CA LEU A 130 -0.30 12.14 14.13
C LEU A 130 0.39 12.99 15.21
N GLN A 131 1.54 12.60 15.74
CA GLN A 131 2.38 13.47 16.57
C GLN A 131 3.11 14.54 15.73
N GLU A 132 3.40 14.24 14.48
CA GLU A 132 4.09 15.18 13.60
C GLU A 132 3.14 16.19 12.95
N ARG A 133 1.91 15.76 12.63
CA ARG A 133 0.86 16.60 12.01
C ARG A 133 -0.52 16.21 12.51
N ALA A 134 -1.40 17.21 12.62
CA ALA A 134 -2.79 17.01 13.09
C ALA A 134 -3.62 16.17 12.15
N THR A 135 -3.29 16.15 10.86
CA THR A 135 -3.98 15.40 9.81
C THR A 135 -2.99 14.48 9.10
N VAL A 136 -3.40 13.24 8.90
CA VAL A 136 -2.65 12.21 8.17
C VAL A 136 -3.52 11.71 7.00
N ILE A 137 -2.93 11.65 5.83
CA ILE A 137 -3.50 11.00 4.66
C ILE A 137 -2.86 9.63 4.52
N LEU A 138 -3.65 8.58 4.66
CA LEU A 138 -3.21 7.19 4.59
C LEU A 138 -3.71 6.55 3.29
N ASN A 139 -2.79 6.06 2.46
CA ASN A 139 -3.09 5.28 1.27
C ASN A 139 -2.93 3.78 1.54
N VAL A 140 -3.98 3.01 1.28
CA VAL A 140 -3.97 1.55 1.38
C VAL A 140 -4.66 0.93 0.16
N SER A 141 -4.46 -0.37 -0.06
CA SER A 141 -5.25 -1.12 -1.04
C SER A 141 -6.74 -1.00 -0.73
N GLN A 142 -7.59 -0.84 -1.75
CA GLN A 142 -9.05 -0.87 -1.55
C GLN A 142 -9.52 -2.19 -0.89
N ALA A 143 -8.75 -3.27 -1.02
CA ALA A 143 -9.03 -4.53 -0.36
C ALA A 143 -8.82 -4.49 1.17
N GLU A 144 -8.13 -3.48 1.69
CA GLU A 144 -7.94 -3.24 3.12
C GLU A 144 -9.05 -2.33 3.63
N ASN A 145 -10.20 -2.93 3.99
CA ASN A 145 -11.31 -2.18 4.54
C ASN A 145 -11.02 -1.77 5.99
N LEU A 146 -10.65 -0.49 6.18
CA LEU A 146 -10.37 0.07 7.50
C LEU A 146 -11.59 0.78 8.14
N SER A 147 -12.78 0.70 7.55
CA SER A 147 -13.99 1.35 8.07
C SER A 147 -14.39 0.88 9.47
N VAL A 148 -14.05 -0.36 9.83
CA VAL A 148 -14.27 -0.87 11.19
C VAL A 148 -13.37 -0.21 12.22
N LEU A 149 -12.13 0.14 11.83
CA LEU A 149 -11.18 0.83 12.71
C LEU A 149 -11.41 2.34 12.74
N PHE A 150 -11.85 2.92 11.62
CA PHE A 150 -12.01 4.36 11.43
C PHE A 150 -13.37 4.68 10.81
N PRO A 151 -14.49 4.44 11.55
CA PRO A 151 -15.84 4.52 10.99
C PRO A 151 -16.25 5.95 10.57
N ASN A 152 -15.62 6.98 11.15
CA ASN A 152 -15.93 8.38 10.85
C ASN A 152 -14.92 9.07 9.94
N ALA A 153 -13.89 8.34 9.50
CA ALA A 153 -12.85 8.92 8.64
C ALA A 153 -13.37 9.23 7.24
N GLY A 154 -12.95 10.36 6.69
CA GLY A 154 -13.16 10.64 5.27
C GLY A 154 -12.39 9.64 4.40
N VAL A 155 -13.07 9.01 3.44
CA VAL A 155 -12.49 8.02 2.53
C VAL A 155 -12.75 8.41 1.09
N LYS A 156 -11.69 8.41 0.27
CA LYS A 156 -11.76 8.59 -1.18
C LYS A 156 -11.18 7.36 -1.88
N ILE A 157 -11.91 6.85 -2.86
CA ILE A 157 -11.41 5.76 -3.72
C ILE A 157 -10.72 6.38 -4.93
N ILE A 158 -9.47 5.99 -5.16
CA ILE A 158 -8.64 6.50 -6.25
C ILE A 158 -8.25 5.32 -7.14
N GLY A 159 -8.51 5.44 -8.45
CA GLY A 159 -7.97 4.51 -9.45
C GLY A 159 -6.45 4.65 -9.50
N SER A 160 -5.74 3.54 -9.51
CA SER A 160 -4.27 3.56 -9.49
C SER A 160 -3.67 2.85 -10.69
N THR A 161 -4.06 1.61 -10.95
CA THR A 161 -3.42 0.82 -12.00
C THR A 161 -4.46 0.28 -12.97
N MET A 162 -4.22 0.48 -14.24
CA MET A 162 -4.95 -0.17 -15.34
C MET A 162 -4.12 -1.28 -15.96
N ALA A 163 -4.78 -2.24 -16.54
CA ALA A 163 -4.12 -3.33 -17.26
C ALA A 163 -4.84 -3.67 -18.57
N ARG A 164 -4.10 -4.25 -19.51
CA ARG A 164 -4.62 -4.81 -20.74
C ARG A 164 -4.10 -6.22 -20.94
N LEU A 165 -4.99 -7.12 -21.34
CA LEU A 165 -4.65 -8.47 -21.76
C LEU A 165 -4.28 -8.46 -23.25
N ASN A 166 -2.97 -8.55 -23.55
CA ASN A 166 -2.48 -8.38 -24.93
C ASN A 166 -2.85 -9.56 -25.84
N ASN A 167 -2.88 -10.79 -25.30
CA ASN A 167 -3.20 -12.00 -26.05
C ASN A 167 -4.01 -12.96 -25.18
N PRO A 168 -5.36 -12.92 -25.27
CA PRO A 168 -6.25 -13.78 -24.50
C PRO A 168 -6.05 -15.27 -24.78
N GLN A 169 -5.81 -15.64 -26.06
CA GLN A 169 -5.64 -17.04 -26.47
C GLN A 169 -4.37 -17.64 -25.86
N LEU A 170 -3.25 -16.90 -25.92
CA LEU A 170 -1.99 -17.35 -25.31
C LEU A 170 -2.14 -17.46 -23.79
N PHE A 171 -2.78 -16.46 -23.16
CA PHE A 171 -3.01 -16.46 -21.72
C PHE A 171 -3.87 -17.66 -21.29
N SER A 172 -4.99 -17.92 -21.99
CA SER A 172 -5.86 -19.06 -21.72
C SER A 172 -5.13 -20.40 -21.86
N ARG A 173 -4.24 -20.53 -22.83
CA ARG A 173 -3.42 -21.74 -23.02
C ARG A 173 -2.42 -21.94 -21.87
N LEU A 174 -1.73 -20.89 -21.45
CA LEU A 174 -0.75 -20.94 -20.37
C LEU A 174 -1.40 -21.31 -19.03
N PHE A 175 -2.56 -20.72 -18.74
CA PHE A 175 -3.27 -20.96 -17.48
C PHE A 175 -4.30 -22.08 -17.54
N ARG A 176 -4.47 -22.73 -18.71
CA ARG A 176 -5.43 -23.84 -18.98
C ARG A 176 -6.86 -23.49 -18.57
N THR A 177 -7.25 -22.24 -18.73
CA THR A 177 -8.56 -21.71 -18.36
C THR A 177 -8.99 -20.67 -19.38
N PRO A 178 -10.24 -20.67 -19.87
CA PRO A 178 -10.73 -19.62 -20.76
C PRO A 178 -10.66 -18.25 -20.08
N VAL A 179 -9.97 -17.31 -20.74
CA VAL A 179 -9.81 -15.93 -20.29
C VAL A 179 -10.02 -15.02 -21.49
N HIS A 180 -10.99 -14.14 -21.43
CA HIS A 180 -11.35 -13.25 -22.53
C HIS A 180 -11.02 -11.78 -22.22
N THR A 181 -11.11 -11.40 -20.95
CA THR A 181 -10.89 -10.04 -20.46
C THR A 181 -9.76 -9.99 -19.44
N ILE A 182 -9.27 -8.81 -19.16
CA ILE A 182 -8.29 -8.62 -18.08
C ILE A 182 -8.92 -8.91 -16.69
N GLN A 183 -10.21 -8.68 -16.55
CA GLN A 183 -10.95 -8.99 -15.33
C GLN A 183 -11.01 -10.51 -15.09
N ASP A 184 -11.27 -11.31 -16.12
CA ASP A 184 -11.20 -12.77 -16.02
C ASP A 184 -9.81 -13.24 -15.56
N ALA A 185 -8.75 -12.63 -16.12
CA ALA A 185 -7.38 -12.98 -15.76
C ALA A 185 -7.08 -12.75 -14.27
N TYR A 186 -7.56 -11.63 -13.70
CA TYR A 186 -7.37 -11.32 -12.28
C TYR A 186 -8.35 -12.07 -11.39
N ALA A 187 -9.52 -12.47 -11.88
CA ALA A 187 -10.47 -13.32 -11.16
C ALA A 187 -9.94 -14.74 -10.87
N LEU A 188 -8.91 -15.19 -11.58
CA LEU A 188 -8.20 -16.43 -11.26
C LEU A 188 -7.45 -16.36 -9.93
N SER A 189 -7.25 -15.17 -9.40
CA SER A 189 -6.57 -14.96 -8.12
C SER A 189 -7.53 -15.15 -6.95
N ALA A 190 -7.19 -16.04 -6.01
CA ALA A 190 -7.94 -16.23 -4.77
C ALA A 190 -7.73 -15.11 -3.74
N LYS A 191 -6.76 -14.21 -3.96
CA LYS A 191 -6.41 -13.13 -3.05
C LYS A 191 -6.48 -11.79 -3.77
N PRO A 192 -6.78 -10.69 -3.05
CA PRO A 192 -6.80 -9.36 -3.64
C PRO A 192 -5.41 -8.90 -4.12
N LEU A 193 -5.40 -7.90 -4.99
CA LEU A 193 -4.17 -7.26 -5.47
C LEU A 193 -3.65 -6.24 -4.45
N ASN A 194 -2.32 -6.07 -4.43
CA ASN A 194 -1.66 -4.97 -3.72
C ASN A 194 -0.54 -4.36 -4.58
N LEU A 195 -0.92 -3.49 -5.49
CA LEU A 195 0.00 -2.74 -6.36
C LEU A 195 0.21 -1.33 -5.79
N ASN A 196 0.56 -1.24 -4.52
CA ASN A 196 0.64 0.04 -3.78
C ASN A 196 1.97 0.77 -4.01
N GLU A 197 2.63 0.57 -5.12
CA GLU A 197 3.80 1.35 -5.50
C GLU A 197 3.41 2.58 -6.33
N THR A 198 4.06 3.69 -6.05
CA THR A 198 4.11 4.86 -6.92
C THR A 198 5.38 4.77 -7.74
N MET A 199 5.25 4.49 -9.03
CA MET A 199 6.35 4.63 -9.98
C MET A 199 6.55 6.10 -10.33
#